data_5aa670146d171e21dcf231ba2cc98c0b
#
_entry.id   5aa670146d171e21dcf231ba2cc98c0b
#
_cell.length_a   1.000
_cell.length_b   1.000
_cell.length_c   1.000
_cell.angle_alpha   90.00
_cell.angle_beta   90.00
_cell.angle_gamma   90.00
#
_symmetry.space_group_name_H-M   'P 1'
#
loop_
_entity.id
_entity.type
_entity.pdbx_description
1 polymer ?
#
loop_
_entity_poly.entity_id
_entity_poly.type
_entity_poly.pdbx_seq_one_letter_code
_entity_poly.pdbx_strand_id
1 'polypeptide(L)'
;MEKIQFKNTYKALPSGLTIKESTVCDGLGLFATEDISAGVYLGETHIFERKRWEWIRTPLGGFINHSEDPNCFINENIHYHDGQQRELYTVRPIMGDIPGGEELL
;
A
#
# COMPACT_ATOMS: atom_id res chain seq x y z
N MET A 1 8.07 27.28 22.39
CA MET A 1 8.62 26.19 21.55
C MET A 1 8.04 26.30 20.16
N GLU A 2 8.89 26.47 19.17
CA GLU A 2 8.44 26.53 17.79
C GLU A 2 7.95 25.16 17.31
N LYS A 3 6.83 25.14 16.63
CA LYS A 3 6.35 23.92 15.98
C LYS A 3 7.15 23.67 14.71
N ILE A 4 7.71 22.49 14.59
CA ILE A 4 8.34 22.06 13.36
C ILE A 4 7.25 21.78 12.34
N GLN A 5 7.30 22.47 11.20
CA GLN A 5 6.38 22.23 10.10
C GLN A 5 7.12 21.44 9.03
N PHE A 6 6.52 20.33 8.61
CA PHE A 6 7.04 19.50 7.54
C PHE A 6 6.23 19.74 6.28
N LYS A 7 6.91 20.13 5.20
CA LYS A 7 6.34 20.15 3.86
C LYS A 7 6.70 18.83 3.17
N ASN A 8 5.78 18.31 2.39
CA ASN A 8 5.99 17.06 1.64
C ASN A 8 6.40 15.90 2.55
N THR A 9 5.74 15.79 3.69
CA THR A 9 6.01 14.73 4.65
C THR A 9 5.63 13.38 4.06
N TYR A 10 6.55 12.42 4.14
CA TYR A 10 6.26 11.06 3.75
C TYR A 10 5.25 10.43 4.71
N LYS A 11 4.22 9.82 4.14
CA LYS A 11 3.25 9.04 4.89
C LYS A 11 3.47 7.57 4.59
N ALA A 12 3.74 6.78 5.61
CA ALA A 12 3.97 5.34 5.46
C ALA A 12 2.73 4.62 4.93
N LEU A 13 1.55 5.11 5.29
CA LEU A 13 0.27 4.60 4.80
C LEU A 13 -0.58 5.74 4.26
N PRO A 14 -1.35 5.50 3.18
CA PRO A 14 -2.35 6.45 2.72
C PRO A 14 -3.43 6.68 3.79
N SER A 15 -4.13 7.81 3.69
CA SER A 15 -5.32 8.05 4.49
C SER A 15 -6.35 6.95 4.21
N GLY A 16 -7.07 6.51 5.23
CA GLY A 16 -8.08 5.47 5.08
C GLY A 16 -7.57 4.04 5.27
N LEU A 17 -6.29 3.88 5.64
CA LEU A 17 -5.69 2.57 5.93
C LEU A 17 -5.06 2.56 7.32
N THR A 18 -5.09 1.40 7.96
CA THR A 18 -4.45 1.17 9.26
C THR A 18 -3.94 -0.26 9.37
N ILE A 19 -3.05 -0.49 10.31
CA ILE A 19 -2.49 -1.80 10.60
C ILE A 19 -3.03 -2.27 11.96
N LYS A 20 -3.56 -3.49 12.00
CA LYS A 20 -4.04 -4.12 13.23
C LYS A 20 -4.01 -5.63 13.08
N GLU A 21 -4.46 -6.37 14.09
CA GLU A 21 -4.45 -7.83 14.06
C GLU A 21 -5.24 -8.36 12.86
N SER A 22 -4.63 -9.28 12.11
CA SER A 22 -5.23 -9.88 10.93
C SER A 22 -6.39 -10.80 11.29
N THR A 23 -7.37 -10.89 10.36
CA THR A 23 -8.48 -11.85 10.46
C THR A 23 -8.15 -13.19 9.83
N VAL A 24 -7.05 -13.28 9.06
CA VAL A 24 -6.72 -14.48 8.27
C VAL A 24 -5.42 -15.17 8.71
N CYS A 25 -4.63 -14.53 9.56
CA CYS A 25 -3.38 -15.11 10.03
C CYS A 25 -3.08 -14.66 11.47
N ASP A 26 -2.11 -15.32 12.08
CA ASP A 26 -1.61 -14.99 13.41
C ASP A 26 -0.53 -13.91 13.25
N GLY A 27 -0.95 -12.66 13.22
CA GLY A 27 -0.09 -11.52 13.00
C GLY A 27 -0.88 -10.28 12.63
N LEU A 28 -0.22 -9.32 12.00
CA LEU A 28 -0.83 -8.04 11.62
C LEU A 28 -1.31 -8.07 10.17
N GLY A 29 -2.27 -7.22 9.88
CA GLY A 29 -2.82 -7.03 8.54
C GLY A 29 -3.12 -5.58 8.27
N LEU A 30 -3.39 -5.27 7.01
CA LEU A 30 -3.75 -3.93 6.54
C LEU A 30 -5.27 -3.84 6.43
N PHE A 31 -5.86 -2.81 7.00
CA PHE A 31 -7.32 -2.65 7.07
C PHE A 31 -7.75 -1.30 6.52
N ALA A 32 -8.93 -1.29 5.89
CA ALA A 32 -9.60 -0.05 5.53
C ALA A 32 -10.23 0.58 6.78
N THR A 33 -10.03 1.89 6.98
CA THR A 33 -10.69 2.64 8.05
C THR A 33 -11.95 3.32 7.55
N GLU A 34 -12.11 3.42 6.25
CA GLU A 34 -13.27 3.97 5.57
C GLU A 34 -13.48 3.21 4.28
N ASP A 35 -14.62 3.40 3.62
CA ASP A 35 -14.92 2.72 2.37
C ASP A 35 -13.91 3.13 1.29
N ILE A 36 -13.39 2.14 0.56
CA ILE A 36 -12.47 2.35 -0.54
C ILE A 36 -13.15 1.93 -1.84
N SER A 37 -13.25 2.84 -2.78
CA SER A 37 -13.88 2.55 -4.08
C SER A 37 -13.06 1.61 -4.93
N ALA A 38 -13.74 0.78 -5.71
CA ALA A 38 -13.11 -0.14 -6.65
C ALA A 38 -12.17 0.61 -7.61
N GLY A 39 -11.01 0.03 -7.87
CA GLY A 39 -10.06 0.56 -8.83
C GLY A 39 -9.24 1.75 -8.35
N VAL A 40 -9.45 2.22 -7.12
CA VAL A 40 -8.67 3.33 -6.57
C VAL A 40 -7.21 2.90 -6.38
N TYR A 41 -6.30 3.76 -6.82
CA TYR A 41 -4.87 3.56 -6.59
C TYR A 41 -4.57 3.79 -5.11
N LEU A 42 -4.13 2.73 -4.42
CA LEU A 42 -3.85 2.80 -2.99
C LEU A 42 -2.42 3.19 -2.67
N GLY A 43 -1.49 2.88 -3.53
CA GLY A 43 -0.09 3.25 -3.34
C GLY A 43 0.89 2.19 -3.81
N GLU A 44 2.15 2.42 -3.48
CA GLU A 44 3.25 1.57 -3.88
C GLU A 44 3.50 0.51 -2.81
N THR A 45 3.54 -0.77 -3.21
CA THR A 45 3.82 -1.89 -2.32
C THR A 45 5.30 -2.25 -2.30
N HIS A 46 5.97 -2.06 -3.43
CA HIS A 46 7.40 -2.38 -3.59
C HIS A 46 8.03 -1.37 -4.53
N ILE A 47 9.29 -1.05 -4.28
CA ILE A 47 10.11 -0.17 -5.10
C ILE A 47 11.39 -0.93 -5.45
N PHE A 48 11.79 -0.91 -6.74
CA PHE A 48 13.03 -1.53 -7.16
C PHE A 48 14.21 -0.59 -6.96
N GLU A 49 15.19 -1.02 -6.15
CA GLU A 49 16.41 -0.26 -5.87
C GLU A 49 17.52 -0.74 -6.81
N ARG A 50 17.91 0.10 -7.77
CA ARG A 50 18.86 -0.28 -8.81
C ARG A 50 20.29 -0.44 -8.32
N LYS A 51 20.71 0.34 -7.32
CA LYS A 51 22.07 0.24 -6.78
C LYS A 51 22.32 -1.09 -6.12
N ARG A 52 21.33 -1.61 -5.40
CA ARG A 52 21.41 -2.90 -4.70
C ARG A 52 20.83 -4.04 -5.51
N TRP A 53 20.14 -3.71 -6.61
CA TRP A 53 19.46 -4.66 -7.47
C TRP A 53 18.46 -5.54 -6.70
N GLU A 54 17.63 -4.88 -5.87
CA GLU A 54 16.65 -5.58 -5.03
C GLU A 54 15.33 -4.80 -4.94
N TRP A 55 14.28 -5.52 -4.60
CA TRP A 55 12.96 -4.96 -4.32
C TRP A 55 12.86 -4.58 -2.85
N ILE A 56 12.43 -3.36 -2.58
CA ILE A 56 12.19 -2.86 -1.23
C ILE A 56 10.69 -2.83 -1.01
N ARG A 57 10.23 -3.49 0.05
CA ARG A 57 8.83 -3.50 0.43
C ARG A 57 8.50 -2.26 1.24
N THR A 58 7.42 -1.54 0.85
CA THR A 58 6.91 -0.41 1.62
C THR A 58 6.03 -0.90 2.78
N PRO A 59 5.71 -0.04 3.76
CA PRO A 59 4.73 -0.42 4.80
C PRO A 59 3.38 -0.86 4.23
N LEU A 60 2.93 -0.25 3.15
CA LEU A 60 1.69 -0.65 2.47
C LEU A 60 1.77 -2.11 1.98
N GLY A 61 2.86 -2.50 1.35
CA GLY A 61 3.05 -3.85 0.84
C GLY A 61 3.43 -4.87 1.90
N GLY A 62 3.94 -4.41 3.04
CA GLY A 62 4.43 -5.29 4.10
C GLY A 62 3.34 -5.97 4.91
N PHE A 63 2.11 -5.46 4.90
CA PHE A 63 1.04 -5.94 5.76
C PHE A 63 -0.18 -6.47 5.00
N ILE A 64 -0.11 -6.62 3.68
CA ILE A 64 -1.16 -7.28 2.90
C ILE A 64 -0.92 -8.78 2.97
N ASN A 65 -1.80 -9.50 3.64
CA ASN A 65 -1.67 -10.94 3.83
C ASN A 65 -2.19 -11.71 2.62
N HIS A 66 -1.64 -12.92 2.43
CA HIS A 66 -2.10 -13.81 1.37
C HIS A 66 -3.52 -14.33 1.65
N SER A 67 -4.33 -14.43 0.60
CA SER A 67 -5.65 -15.03 0.66
C SER A 67 -5.97 -15.76 -0.64
N GLU A 68 -6.69 -16.87 -0.53
CA GLU A 68 -7.22 -17.57 -1.70
C GLU A 68 -8.39 -16.82 -2.32
N ASP A 69 -8.99 -15.90 -1.56
CA ASP A 69 -10.10 -15.05 -2.01
C ASP A 69 -9.72 -13.57 -1.81
N PRO A 70 -8.76 -13.06 -2.60
CA PRO A 70 -8.24 -11.72 -2.41
C PRO A 70 -9.22 -10.63 -2.85
N ASN A 71 -9.15 -9.47 -2.20
CA ASN A 71 -9.92 -8.29 -2.59
C ASN A 71 -9.08 -7.21 -3.23
N CYS A 72 -7.77 -7.41 -3.32
CA CYS A 72 -6.82 -6.49 -3.95
C CYS A 72 -5.95 -7.22 -4.96
N PHE A 73 -5.40 -6.46 -5.91
CA PHE A 73 -4.38 -7.00 -6.80
C PHE A 73 -3.21 -6.04 -6.90
N ILE A 74 -2.04 -6.60 -7.23
CA ILE A 74 -0.79 -5.86 -7.33
C ILE A 74 -0.36 -5.85 -8.79
N ASN A 75 -0.10 -4.65 -9.31
CA ASN A 75 0.39 -4.45 -10.68
C ASN A 75 1.82 -3.95 -10.67
N GLU A 76 2.61 -4.43 -11.62
CA GLU A 76 3.90 -3.82 -11.92
C GLU A 76 3.66 -2.55 -12.74
N ASN A 77 4.33 -1.46 -12.35
CA ASN A 77 4.24 -0.18 -13.01
C ASN A 77 5.62 0.43 -13.19
N ILE A 78 5.72 1.33 -14.17
CA ILE A 78 6.91 2.13 -14.40
C ILE A 78 6.50 3.58 -14.25
N HIS A 79 7.11 4.28 -13.29
CA HIS A 79 6.88 5.70 -13.08
C HIS A 79 8.13 6.49 -13.39
N TYR A 80 7.95 7.71 -13.87
CA TYR A 80 9.03 8.66 -14.10
C TYR A 80 8.98 9.74 -13.02
N HIS A 81 10.12 9.94 -12.36
CA HIS A 81 10.26 10.98 -11.35
C HIS A 81 11.59 11.72 -11.62
N ASP A 82 11.52 13.04 -11.79
CA ASP A 82 12.68 13.88 -12.11
C ASP A 82 13.47 13.36 -13.33
N GLY A 83 12.77 12.86 -14.34
CA GLY A 83 13.38 12.30 -15.54
C GLY A 83 13.97 10.90 -15.37
N GLN A 84 13.83 10.31 -14.19
CA GLN A 84 14.31 8.96 -13.92
C GLN A 84 13.16 7.95 -13.92
N GLN A 85 13.41 6.81 -14.54
CA GLN A 85 12.49 5.69 -14.57
C GLN A 85 12.56 4.93 -13.25
N ARG A 86 11.41 4.66 -12.64
CA ARG A 86 11.30 3.89 -11.40
C ARG A 86 10.35 2.71 -11.62
N GLU A 87 10.84 1.51 -11.33
CA GLU A 87 10.03 0.30 -11.34
C GLU A 87 9.43 0.09 -9.96
N LEU A 88 8.12 -0.20 -9.91
CA LEU A 88 7.41 -0.37 -8.66
C LEU A 88 6.18 -1.25 -8.83
N TYR A 89 5.70 -1.81 -7.72
CA TYR A 89 4.41 -2.48 -7.65
C TYR A 89 3.40 -1.57 -6.97
N THR A 90 2.19 -1.57 -7.48
CA THR A 90 1.08 -0.80 -6.94
C THR A 90 -0.10 -1.71 -6.61
N VAL A 91 -0.97 -1.28 -5.70
CA VAL A 91 -2.11 -2.08 -5.27
C VAL A 91 -3.43 -1.34 -5.50
N ARG A 92 -4.47 -2.09 -5.89
CA ARG A 92 -5.83 -1.60 -6.11
C ARG A 92 -6.85 -2.64 -5.68
N PRO A 93 -8.05 -2.24 -5.22
CA PRO A 93 -9.16 -3.17 -5.07
C PRO A 93 -9.50 -3.85 -6.39
N ILE A 94 -9.85 -5.14 -6.34
CA ILE A 94 -10.04 -5.96 -7.56
C ILE A 94 -11.39 -5.70 -8.23
N MET A 95 -12.47 -6.03 -7.55
CA MET A 95 -13.77 -6.21 -8.19
C MET A 95 -14.88 -5.37 -7.58
N GLY A 96 -14.62 -4.62 -6.57
CA GLY A 96 -15.64 -3.84 -5.90
C GLY A 96 -15.05 -2.98 -4.81
N ASP A 97 -15.91 -2.24 -4.17
CA ASP A 97 -15.51 -1.39 -3.07
C ASP A 97 -15.11 -2.22 -1.86
N ILE A 98 -14.13 -1.75 -1.10
CA ILE A 98 -13.75 -2.36 0.16
C ILE A 98 -14.39 -1.54 1.28
N PRO A 99 -15.34 -2.12 2.05
CA PRO A 99 -15.96 -1.39 3.15
C PRO A 99 -14.97 -1.07 4.26
N GLY A 100 -15.21 0.04 4.95
CA GLY A 100 -14.46 0.38 6.16
C GLY A 100 -14.53 -0.75 7.17
N GLY A 101 -13.39 -1.10 7.76
CA GLY A 101 -13.27 -2.21 8.69
C GLY A 101 -12.82 -3.53 8.08
N GLU A 102 -12.81 -3.67 6.75
CA GLU A 102 -12.32 -4.90 6.11
C GLU A 102 -10.81 -4.91 5.95
N GLU A 103 -10.25 -6.11 6.03
CA GLU A 103 -8.83 -6.35 5.76
C GLU A 103 -8.58 -6.37 4.24
N LEU A 104 -7.48 -5.72 3.81
CA LEU A 104 -6.99 -5.81 2.44
C LEU A 104 -6.16 -7.09 2.29
N LEU A 105 -6.52 -7.88 1.30
CA LEU A 105 -5.94 -9.20 1.09
C LEU A 105 -5.51 -9.43 -0.36
#